data_631c4390927f84dab922fc9c91068648
#
_entry.id   631c4390927f84dab922fc9c91068648
#
_cell.length_a   1.000
_cell.length_b   1.000
_cell.length_c   1.000
_cell.angle_alpha   90.00
_cell.angle_beta   90.00
_cell.angle_gamma   90.00
#
_symmetry.space_group_name_H-M   'P 1'
#
loop_
_entity.id
_entity.type
_entity.pdbx_description
1 polymer ?
#
loop_
_entity_poly.entity_id
_entity_poly.type
_entity_poly.pdbx_seq_one_letter_code
_entity_poly.pdbx_strand_id
1 'polypeptide(L)'
;MDAALSPSARKPDWYYALARENMLKYVPEGSKTVLEVGCGEGYFGHELKELRPDREVWGIEIDPAAAEKARANLDKVLVGPVESFLDELPEGYFDCVVFNDVLEHLVDPELVLRKIRRNMSAGSAVVASIPNVRYFPVLFRLILRKEWRYVDNGVLDRTHLRFFTDKSIREMFEGLGYDLVTIDGIGRLNTWRPKVAAIFSLGLFSDCRNKQYACVAKPRL
;
A
#
# COMPACT_ATOMS: atom_id res chain seq x y z
N MET A 1 14.53 16.72 15.74
CA MET A 1 15.55 16.47 14.70
C MET A 1 14.76 16.22 13.43
N ASP A 2 14.47 17.32 12.70
CA ASP A 2 13.61 17.31 11.51
C ASP A 2 14.33 16.57 10.39
N ALA A 3 13.88 15.35 10.08
CA ALA A 3 14.22 14.68 8.84
C ALA A 3 13.40 15.30 7.69
N ALA A 4 13.72 16.54 7.34
CA ALA A 4 13.25 17.11 6.08
C ALA A 4 13.78 16.19 4.96
N LEU A 5 12.87 15.52 4.26
CA LEU A 5 13.19 14.76 3.06
C LEU A 5 14.01 15.65 2.14
N SER A 6 15.21 15.18 1.75
CA SER A 6 16.07 15.93 0.85
C SER A 6 15.31 16.21 -0.46
N PRO A 7 15.54 17.35 -1.16
CA PRO A 7 14.86 17.69 -2.42
C PRO A 7 15.02 16.61 -3.52
N SER A 8 15.97 15.69 -3.38
CA SER A 8 16.17 14.54 -4.27
C SER A 8 15.19 13.38 -4.05
N ALA A 9 14.32 13.44 -3.03
CA ALA A 9 13.39 12.38 -2.68
C ALA A 9 11.96 12.61 -3.19
N ARG A 10 11.64 13.82 -3.72
CA ARG A 10 10.30 14.09 -4.29
C ARG A 10 10.11 13.28 -5.57
N LYS A 11 8.97 12.56 -5.62
CA LYS A 11 8.57 11.80 -6.82
C LYS A 11 8.11 12.75 -7.93
N PRO A 12 8.15 12.31 -9.21
CA PRO A 12 7.54 13.04 -10.32
C PRO A 12 6.03 13.22 -10.11
N ASP A 13 5.45 14.31 -10.62
CA ASP A 13 4.04 14.64 -10.42
C ASP A 13 3.08 13.53 -10.84
N TRP A 14 3.36 12.78 -11.91
CA TRP A 14 2.54 11.64 -12.32
C TRP A 14 2.42 10.54 -11.27
N TYR A 15 3.39 10.42 -10.36
CA TYR A 15 3.37 9.42 -9.28
C TYR A 15 2.21 9.66 -8.31
N TYR A 16 1.97 10.95 -7.99
CA TYR A 16 0.89 11.35 -7.06
C TYR A 16 -0.49 11.32 -7.72
N ALA A 17 -0.56 11.26 -9.06
CA ALA A 17 -1.80 11.23 -9.84
C ALA A 17 -2.30 9.81 -10.17
N LEU A 18 -1.78 8.77 -9.51
CA LEU A 18 -2.16 7.39 -9.78
C LEU A 18 -3.49 7.03 -9.09
N ALA A 19 -4.54 6.80 -9.87
CA ALA A 19 -5.87 6.41 -9.36
C ALA A 19 -5.93 4.99 -8.77
N ARG A 20 -4.94 4.12 -9.01
CA ARG A 20 -4.90 2.74 -8.49
C ARG A 20 -6.21 1.96 -8.68
N GLU A 21 -6.88 2.12 -9.82
CA GLU A 21 -8.19 1.51 -10.13
C GLU A 21 -8.27 0.01 -9.84
N ASN A 22 -7.16 -0.71 -10.04
CA ASN A 22 -7.08 -2.14 -9.74
C ASN A 22 -7.22 -2.47 -8.25
N MET A 23 -7.13 -1.49 -7.36
CA MET A 23 -7.29 -1.64 -5.91
C MET A 23 -8.72 -1.33 -5.44
N LEU A 24 -9.54 -0.62 -6.21
CA LEU A 24 -10.92 -0.24 -5.84
C LEU A 24 -11.78 -1.43 -5.43
N LYS A 25 -11.66 -2.55 -6.13
CA LYS A 25 -12.43 -3.77 -5.89
C LYS A 25 -12.13 -4.47 -4.54
N TYR A 26 -11.03 -4.09 -3.88
CA TYR A 26 -10.65 -4.66 -2.58
C TYR A 26 -11.20 -3.86 -1.40
N VAL A 27 -11.63 -2.62 -1.62
CA VAL A 27 -12.32 -1.84 -0.60
C VAL A 27 -13.69 -2.45 -0.37
N PRO A 28 -14.04 -2.85 0.88
CA PRO A 28 -15.33 -3.47 1.16
C PRO A 28 -16.49 -2.56 0.72
N GLU A 29 -17.46 -3.14 0.02
CA GLU A 29 -18.57 -2.38 -0.57
C GLU A 29 -19.35 -1.58 0.48
N GLY A 30 -19.50 -2.14 1.68
CA GLY A 30 -20.20 -1.51 2.80
C GLY A 30 -19.45 -0.35 3.48
N SER A 31 -18.17 -0.11 3.16
CA SER A 31 -17.39 0.95 3.81
C SER A 31 -17.94 2.33 3.47
N LYS A 32 -18.32 3.09 4.50
CA LYS A 32 -18.80 4.48 4.38
C LYS A 32 -17.72 5.49 4.70
N THR A 33 -16.88 5.20 5.70
CA THR A 33 -15.79 6.06 6.14
C THR A 33 -14.45 5.39 5.79
N VAL A 34 -13.68 6.04 4.93
CA VAL A 34 -12.40 5.51 4.42
C VAL A 34 -11.27 6.47 4.75
N LEU A 35 -10.17 5.93 5.28
CA LEU A 35 -8.91 6.65 5.42
C LEU A 35 -7.91 6.14 4.39
N GLU A 36 -7.46 6.99 3.50
CA GLU A 36 -6.38 6.72 2.55
C GLU A 36 -5.07 7.32 3.07
N VAL A 37 -4.12 6.46 3.44
CA VAL A 37 -2.77 6.87 3.84
C VAL A 37 -1.88 6.90 2.60
N GLY A 38 -1.18 8.03 2.38
CA GLY A 38 -0.44 8.28 1.15
C GLY A 38 -1.37 8.54 -0.03
N CYS A 39 -2.34 9.44 0.15
CA CYS A 39 -3.40 9.65 -0.84
C CYS A 39 -2.95 10.36 -2.13
N GLY A 40 -1.71 10.87 -2.20
CA GLY A 40 -1.23 11.62 -3.35
C GLY A 40 -2.14 12.83 -3.65
N GLU A 41 -2.57 12.96 -4.90
CA GLU A 41 -3.52 13.99 -5.33
C GLU A 41 -5.00 13.59 -5.09
N GLY A 42 -5.27 12.47 -4.39
CA GLY A 42 -6.61 12.05 -3.97
C GLY A 42 -7.44 11.34 -5.03
N TYR A 43 -6.86 10.94 -6.15
CA TYR A 43 -7.63 10.32 -7.25
C TYR A 43 -8.25 8.97 -6.89
N PHE A 44 -7.57 8.14 -6.10
CA PHE A 44 -8.16 6.87 -5.65
C PHE A 44 -9.39 7.10 -4.76
N GLY A 45 -9.29 8.04 -3.80
CA GLY A 45 -10.42 8.41 -2.96
C GLY A 45 -11.56 9.04 -3.76
N HIS A 46 -11.26 9.84 -4.79
CA HIS A 46 -12.25 10.37 -5.73
C HIS A 46 -13.02 9.25 -6.43
N GLU A 47 -12.33 8.27 -7.01
CA GLU A 47 -12.97 7.10 -7.65
C GLU A 47 -13.84 6.31 -6.65
N LEU A 48 -13.42 6.19 -5.39
CA LEU A 48 -14.25 5.56 -4.36
C LEU A 48 -15.56 6.33 -4.10
N LYS A 49 -15.53 7.67 -4.17
CA LYS A 49 -16.71 8.52 -4.01
C LYS A 49 -17.60 8.48 -5.26
N GLU A 50 -17.03 8.43 -6.47
CA GLU A 50 -17.79 8.22 -7.70
C GLU A 50 -18.55 6.90 -7.70
N LEU A 51 -17.91 5.81 -7.22
CA LEU A 51 -18.57 4.51 -7.06
C LEU A 51 -19.66 4.53 -6.00
N ARG A 52 -19.50 5.34 -4.95
CA ARG A 52 -20.46 5.49 -3.85
C ARG A 52 -20.42 6.92 -3.30
N PRO A 53 -21.32 7.79 -3.73
CA PRO A 53 -21.36 9.20 -3.33
C PRO A 53 -21.64 9.45 -1.83
N ASP A 54 -22.13 8.45 -1.10
CA ASP A 54 -22.34 8.49 0.35
C ASP A 54 -21.08 8.17 1.17
N ARG A 55 -19.95 7.88 0.53
CA ARG A 55 -18.66 7.69 1.20
C ARG A 55 -18.05 9.00 1.64
N GLU A 56 -17.54 8.98 2.86
CA GLU A 56 -16.63 10.00 3.38
C GLU A 56 -15.19 9.47 3.27
N VAL A 57 -14.33 10.18 2.55
CA VAL A 57 -12.94 9.76 2.33
C VAL A 57 -11.99 10.82 2.88
N TRP A 58 -11.17 10.40 3.86
CA TRP A 58 -10.07 11.22 4.39
C TRP A 58 -8.75 10.77 3.80
N GLY A 59 -7.84 11.72 3.57
CA GLY A 59 -6.49 11.46 3.09
C GLY A 59 -5.42 11.92 4.08
N ILE A 60 -4.31 11.20 4.13
CA ILE A 60 -3.06 11.63 4.76
C ILE A 60 -2.00 11.65 3.67
N GLU A 61 -1.31 12.77 3.47
CA GLU A 61 -0.27 12.91 2.45
C GLU A 61 0.92 13.71 3.00
N ILE A 62 2.13 13.21 2.77
CA ILE A 62 3.36 13.84 3.25
C ILE A 62 3.83 14.99 2.35
N ASP A 63 3.54 14.93 1.03
CA ASP A 63 3.87 16.00 0.09
C ASP A 63 2.80 17.11 0.14
N PRO A 64 3.14 18.35 0.59
CA PRO A 64 2.15 19.40 0.73
C PRO A 64 1.51 19.83 -0.58
N ALA A 65 2.22 19.72 -1.71
CA ALA A 65 1.69 20.12 -3.01
C ALA A 65 0.67 19.11 -3.55
N ALA A 66 0.93 17.82 -3.35
CA ALA A 66 -0.03 16.75 -3.65
C ALA A 66 -1.26 16.84 -2.74
N ALA A 67 -1.05 17.03 -1.43
CA ALA A 67 -2.12 17.19 -0.45
C ALA A 67 -3.05 18.37 -0.76
N GLU A 68 -2.51 19.50 -1.25
CA GLU A 68 -3.34 20.65 -1.65
C GLU A 68 -4.28 20.31 -2.82
N LYS A 69 -3.79 19.54 -3.80
CA LYS A 69 -4.63 19.05 -4.89
C LYS A 69 -5.66 18.02 -4.42
N ALA A 70 -5.29 17.16 -3.46
CA ALA A 70 -6.19 16.16 -2.89
C ALA A 70 -7.42 16.77 -2.21
N ARG A 71 -7.34 18.02 -1.70
CA ARG A 71 -8.49 18.73 -1.07
C ARG A 71 -9.68 18.93 -2.01
N ALA A 72 -9.46 18.94 -3.33
CA ALA A 72 -10.54 19.00 -4.31
C ALA A 72 -11.27 17.66 -4.48
N ASN A 73 -10.65 16.57 -4.10
CA ASN A 73 -11.10 15.21 -4.35
C ASN A 73 -11.64 14.51 -3.09
N LEU A 74 -11.14 14.91 -1.91
CA LEU A 74 -11.40 14.25 -0.63
C LEU A 74 -12.13 15.16 0.35
N ASP A 75 -12.83 14.55 1.32
CA ASP A 75 -13.61 15.31 2.32
C ASP A 75 -12.70 15.96 3.37
N LYS A 76 -11.56 15.32 3.69
CA LYS A 76 -10.57 15.87 4.60
C LYS A 76 -9.17 15.39 4.23
N VAL A 77 -8.18 16.30 4.28
CA VAL A 77 -6.77 15.99 4.00
C VAL A 77 -5.90 16.50 5.14
N LEU A 78 -5.11 15.58 5.71
CA LEU A 78 -4.09 15.85 6.71
C LEU A 78 -2.72 15.83 6.03
N VAL A 79 -1.88 16.83 6.31
CA VAL A 79 -0.59 17.02 5.63
C VAL A 79 0.55 16.68 6.58
N GLY A 80 1.27 15.61 6.30
CA GLY A 80 2.40 15.14 7.10
C GLY A 80 2.51 13.62 7.15
N PRO A 81 3.49 13.09 7.90
CA PRO A 81 3.65 11.65 8.10
C PRO A 81 2.48 11.07 8.90
N VAL A 82 2.03 9.87 8.53
CA VAL A 82 0.88 9.20 9.19
C VAL A 82 1.08 9.05 10.70
N GLU A 83 2.31 8.81 11.14
CA GLU A 83 2.66 8.63 12.54
C GLU A 83 2.27 9.81 13.42
N SER A 84 2.26 11.03 12.86
CA SER A 84 1.91 12.25 13.58
C SER A 84 0.41 12.37 13.88
N PHE A 85 -0.44 11.66 13.14
CA PHE A 85 -1.89 11.77 13.25
C PHE A 85 -2.57 10.60 13.96
N LEU A 86 -1.87 9.49 14.18
CA LEU A 86 -2.45 8.26 14.72
C LEU A 86 -3.19 8.48 16.07
N ASP A 87 -2.71 9.41 16.88
CA ASP A 87 -3.33 9.73 18.18
C ASP A 87 -4.40 10.84 18.10
N GLU A 88 -4.50 11.54 16.94
CA GLU A 88 -5.46 12.63 16.69
C GLU A 88 -6.68 12.17 15.89
N LEU A 89 -6.55 11.04 15.16
CA LEU A 89 -7.66 10.47 14.40
C LEU A 89 -8.77 9.97 15.35
N PRO A 90 -10.06 10.08 14.93
CA PRO A 90 -11.18 9.63 15.77
C PRO A 90 -11.12 8.11 15.99
N GLU A 91 -11.44 7.70 17.23
CA GLU A 91 -11.47 6.28 17.61
C GLU A 91 -12.70 5.57 17.02
N GLY A 92 -12.52 4.33 16.55
CA GLY A 92 -13.59 3.49 16.07
C GLY A 92 -14.37 4.05 14.86
N TYR A 93 -13.73 4.90 14.07
CA TYR A 93 -14.43 5.68 13.04
C TYR A 93 -14.35 5.07 11.64
N PHE A 94 -13.19 4.61 11.20
CA PHE A 94 -12.97 4.20 9.82
C PHE A 94 -13.41 2.76 9.55
N ASP A 95 -14.26 2.56 8.55
CA ASP A 95 -14.68 1.24 8.07
C ASP A 95 -13.59 0.59 7.20
N CYS A 96 -12.74 1.40 6.59
CA CYS A 96 -11.61 0.92 5.80
C CYS A 96 -10.43 1.86 5.92
N VAL A 97 -9.23 1.29 6.09
CA VAL A 97 -7.96 2.03 6.01
C VAL A 97 -7.17 1.49 4.84
N VAL A 98 -6.75 2.38 3.92
CA VAL A 98 -6.08 2.02 2.67
C VAL A 98 -4.63 2.47 2.68
N PHE A 99 -3.72 1.57 2.28
CA PHE A 99 -2.29 1.80 2.09
C PHE A 99 -1.88 1.36 0.67
N ASN A 100 -2.01 2.25 -0.30
CA ASN A 100 -1.63 1.95 -1.67
C ASN A 100 -0.15 2.29 -1.91
N ASP A 101 0.72 1.26 -1.86
CA ASP A 101 2.19 1.41 -1.96
C ASP A 101 2.75 2.40 -0.92
N VAL A 102 2.44 2.17 0.34
CA VAL A 102 2.86 3.02 1.47
C VAL A 102 3.67 2.26 2.50
N LEU A 103 3.27 1.03 2.85
CA LEU A 103 3.88 0.27 3.95
C LEU A 103 5.38 0.03 3.75
N GLU A 104 5.83 -0.11 2.51
CA GLU A 104 7.24 -0.26 2.15
C GLU A 104 8.08 1.01 2.37
N HIS A 105 7.44 2.17 2.44
CA HIS A 105 8.09 3.47 2.69
C HIS A 105 8.17 3.83 4.17
N LEU A 106 7.41 3.16 5.03
CA LEU A 106 7.38 3.45 6.46
C LEU A 106 8.64 2.90 7.17
N VAL A 107 9.14 3.66 8.12
CA VAL A 107 10.25 3.21 8.99
C VAL A 107 9.80 2.04 9.84
N ASP A 108 8.58 2.09 10.38
CA ASP A 108 7.96 1.04 11.18
C ASP A 108 6.49 0.82 10.76
N PRO A 109 6.26 0.03 9.68
CA PRO A 109 4.90 -0.28 9.23
C PRO A 109 4.08 -1.06 10.28
N GLU A 110 4.76 -1.85 11.11
CA GLU A 110 4.09 -2.62 12.17
C GLU A 110 3.54 -1.71 13.26
N LEU A 111 4.29 -0.68 13.65
CA LEU A 111 3.82 0.33 14.61
C LEU A 111 2.58 1.04 14.08
N VAL A 112 2.60 1.47 12.82
CA VAL A 112 1.46 2.15 12.18
C VAL A 112 0.25 1.23 12.13
N LEU A 113 0.41 -0.01 11.63
CA LEU A 113 -0.68 -0.99 11.58
C LEU A 113 -1.23 -1.35 12.97
N ARG A 114 -0.39 -1.38 14.00
CA ARG A 114 -0.81 -1.63 15.38
C ARG A 114 -1.63 -0.47 15.95
N LYS A 115 -1.16 0.76 15.76
CA LYS A 115 -1.80 1.95 16.31
C LYS A 115 -3.11 2.30 15.61
N ILE A 116 -3.16 2.20 14.27
CA ILE A 116 -4.33 2.57 13.48
C ILE A 116 -5.59 1.75 13.83
N ARG A 117 -5.42 0.57 14.44
CA ARG A 117 -6.54 -0.27 14.89
C ARG A 117 -7.53 0.44 15.80
N ARG A 118 -7.07 1.34 16.67
CA ARG A 118 -7.95 2.11 17.56
C ARG A 118 -8.89 3.06 16.80
N ASN A 119 -8.50 3.48 15.61
CA ASN A 119 -9.26 4.39 14.76
C ASN A 119 -10.24 3.66 13.84
N MET A 120 -10.15 2.33 13.77
CA MET A 120 -10.98 1.47 12.93
C MET A 120 -12.26 1.06 13.64
N SER A 121 -13.39 1.05 12.92
CA SER A 121 -14.69 0.61 13.42
C SER A 121 -14.78 -0.92 13.55
N ALA A 122 -15.79 -1.41 14.22
CA ALA A 122 -16.04 -2.86 14.33
C ALA A 122 -16.35 -3.44 12.94
N GLY A 123 -15.66 -4.53 12.57
CA GLY A 123 -15.84 -5.18 11.28
C GLY A 123 -15.11 -4.52 10.10
N SER A 124 -14.33 -3.48 10.37
CA SER A 124 -13.51 -2.75 9.40
C SER A 124 -12.42 -3.60 8.75
N ALA A 125 -11.78 -3.06 7.70
CA ALA A 125 -10.68 -3.72 7.01
C ALA A 125 -9.50 -2.75 6.73
N VAL A 126 -8.31 -3.31 6.70
CA VAL A 126 -7.13 -2.70 6.07
C VAL A 126 -7.04 -3.24 4.65
N VAL A 127 -6.88 -2.35 3.68
CA VAL A 127 -6.58 -2.68 2.28
C VAL A 127 -5.19 -2.15 1.96
N ALA A 128 -4.31 -2.99 1.41
CA ALA A 128 -2.96 -2.57 1.09
C ALA A 128 -2.49 -3.13 -0.25
N SER A 129 -1.76 -2.33 -1.05
CA SER A 129 -0.90 -2.85 -2.11
C SER A 129 0.55 -2.81 -1.66
N ILE A 130 1.28 -3.91 -1.85
CA ILE A 130 2.64 -4.08 -1.34
C ILE A 130 3.52 -4.72 -2.43
N PRO A 131 4.69 -4.13 -2.78
CA PRO A 131 5.61 -4.70 -3.77
C PRO A 131 6.19 -6.05 -3.35
N ASN A 132 6.32 -6.95 -4.32
CA ASN A 132 6.92 -8.27 -4.12
C ASN A 132 8.39 -8.26 -4.52
N VAL A 133 9.30 -8.36 -3.55
CA VAL A 133 10.74 -8.43 -3.83
C VAL A 133 11.13 -9.70 -4.59
N ARG A 134 10.32 -10.76 -4.52
CA ARG A 134 10.51 -12.00 -5.31
C ARG A 134 10.05 -11.87 -6.77
N TYR A 135 9.63 -10.69 -7.22
CA TYR A 135 9.26 -10.47 -8.61
C TYR A 135 10.37 -10.92 -9.58
N PHE A 136 10.03 -11.74 -10.59
CA PHE A 136 11.00 -12.44 -11.43
C PHE A 136 12.12 -11.56 -12.01
N PRO A 137 11.87 -10.33 -12.52
CA PRO A 137 12.94 -9.47 -12.99
C PRO A 137 13.95 -9.06 -11.90
N VAL A 138 13.50 -8.93 -10.64
CA VAL A 138 14.36 -8.62 -9.49
C VAL A 138 15.23 -9.84 -9.17
N LEU A 139 14.62 -11.02 -9.02
CA LEU A 139 15.35 -12.25 -8.74
C LEU A 139 16.33 -12.61 -9.86
N PHE A 140 15.92 -12.46 -11.12
CA PHE A 140 16.79 -12.72 -12.27
C PHE A 140 18.06 -11.87 -12.24
N ARG A 141 17.93 -10.56 -11.96
CA ARG A 141 19.08 -9.65 -11.84
C ARG A 141 19.95 -10.02 -10.64
N LEU A 142 19.34 -10.28 -9.49
CA LEU A 142 20.07 -10.62 -8.28
C LEU A 142 20.88 -11.93 -8.43
N ILE A 143 20.24 -13.00 -8.91
CA ILE A 143 20.85 -14.33 -8.95
C ILE A 143 21.83 -14.47 -10.12
N LEU A 144 21.43 -14.05 -11.33
CA LEU A 144 22.22 -14.30 -12.54
C LEU A 144 23.18 -13.15 -12.88
N ARG A 145 22.86 -11.92 -12.50
CA ARG A 145 23.72 -10.76 -12.78
C ARG A 145 24.42 -10.24 -11.53
N LYS A 146 24.09 -10.75 -10.34
CA LYS A 146 24.60 -10.27 -9.04
C LYS A 146 24.35 -8.77 -8.84
N GLU A 147 23.23 -8.25 -9.37
CA GLU A 147 22.85 -6.85 -9.35
C GLU A 147 21.70 -6.62 -8.37
N TRP A 148 21.90 -5.68 -7.43
CA TRP A 148 20.85 -5.06 -6.63
C TRP A 148 20.88 -3.57 -6.87
N ARG A 149 20.10 -3.12 -7.86
CA ARG A 149 20.14 -1.74 -8.33
C ARG A 149 18.83 -1.03 -7.99
N TYR A 150 18.92 0.01 -7.17
CA TYR A 150 17.80 0.90 -6.91
C TYR A 150 17.44 1.72 -8.16
N VAL A 151 16.13 1.96 -8.32
CA VAL A 151 15.51 2.70 -9.43
C VAL A 151 14.57 3.77 -8.88
N ASP A 152 14.03 4.63 -9.73
CA ASP A 152 13.17 5.73 -9.29
C ASP A 152 11.70 5.32 -9.09
N ASN A 153 11.31 4.12 -9.54
CA ASN A 153 9.99 3.55 -9.34
C ASN A 153 10.02 2.02 -9.44
N GLY A 154 9.00 1.35 -8.86
CA GLY A 154 8.82 -0.10 -8.93
C GLY A 154 9.36 -0.82 -7.70
N VAL A 155 9.59 -2.15 -7.79
CA VAL A 155 9.87 -3.00 -6.63
C VAL A 155 11.15 -2.59 -5.88
N LEU A 156 12.19 -2.16 -6.60
CA LEU A 156 13.45 -1.66 -6.01
C LEU A 156 13.52 -0.13 -6.05
N ASP A 157 12.39 0.52 -5.76
CA ASP A 157 12.39 1.97 -5.62
C ASP A 157 13.36 2.42 -4.53
N ARG A 158 14.14 3.48 -4.79
CA ARG A 158 15.15 4.00 -3.84
C ARG A 158 14.57 4.54 -2.55
N THR A 159 13.28 4.82 -2.51
CA THR A 159 12.57 5.28 -1.31
C THR A 159 11.94 4.15 -0.51
N HIS A 160 12.02 2.89 -0.97
CA HIS A 160 11.59 1.73 -0.22
C HIS A 160 12.55 1.43 0.92
N LEU A 161 12.06 1.43 2.14
CA LEU A 161 12.79 1.08 3.36
C LEU A 161 12.60 -0.39 3.73
N ARG A 162 11.50 -0.99 3.29
CA ARG A 162 11.11 -2.37 3.58
C ARG A 162 10.84 -3.14 2.29
N PHE A 163 11.20 -4.43 2.27
CA PHE A 163 10.99 -5.31 1.14
C PHE A 163 10.20 -6.52 1.61
N PHE A 164 9.12 -6.83 0.88
CA PHE A 164 8.17 -7.85 1.30
C PHE A 164 8.10 -9.02 0.33
N THR A 165 7.76 -10.19 0.88
CA THR A 165 7.32 -11.39 0.17
C THR A 165 5.91 -11.74 0.63
N ASP A 166 5.21 -12.65 -0.08
CA ASP A 166 3.90 -13.17 0.39
C ASP A 166 3.98 -13.65 1.85
N LYS A 167 5.03 -14.40 2.18
CA LYS A 167 5.22 -14.96 3.52
C LYS A 167 5.38 -13.85 4.59
N SER A 168 6.26 -12.87 4.36
CA SER A 168 6.50 -11.80 5.34
C SER A 168 5.30 -10.87 5.49
N ILE A 169 4.49 -10.68 4.43
CA ILE A 169 3.22 -9.95 4.52
C ILE A 169 2.25 -10.69 5.46
N ARG A 170 2.10 -12.01 5.31
CA ARG A 170 1.26 -12.82 6.21
C ARG A 170 1.74 -12.74 7.65
N GLU A 171 3.03 -12.99 7.87
CA GLU A 171 3.65 -12.93 9.19
C GLU A 171 3.45 -11.57 9.86
N MET A 172 3.58 -10.46 9.12
CA MET A 172 3.35 -9.11 9.63
C MET A 172 1.89 -8.90 10.06
N PHE A 173 0.92 -9.16 9.18
CA PHE A 173 -0.49 -8.94 9.52
C PHE A 173 -0.98 -9.88 10.64
N GLU A 174 -0.67 -11.17 10.56
CA GLU A 174 -1.07 -12.18 11.54
C GLU A 174 -0.43 -11.92 12.91
N GLY A 175 0.86 -11.53 12.94
CA GLY A 175 1.61 -11.19 14.15
C GLY A 175 1.07 -9.95 14.86
N LEU A 176 0.43 -9.04 14.11
CA LEU A 176 -0.22 -7.85 14.65
C LEU A 176 -1.69 -8.07 15.04
N GLY A 177 -2.19 -9.31 14.94
CA GLY A 177 -3.57 -9.63 15.30
C GLY A 177 -4.58 -9.23 14.24
N TYR A 178 -4.20 -9.31 12.97
CA TYR A 178 -5.13 -9.23 11.85
C TYR A 178 -5.36 -10.62 11.26
N ASP A 179 -6.56 -10.85 10.74
CA ASP A 179 -6.87 -11.97 9.86
C ASP A 179 -6.71 -11.52 8.41
N LEU A 180 -5.74 -12.09 7.71
CA LEU A 180 -5.52 -11.80 6.30
C LEU A 180 -6.54 -12.56 5.45
N VAL A 181 -7.61 -11.85 5.05
CA VAL A 181 -8.75 -12.42 4.30
C VAL A 181 -8.40 -12.66 2.85
N THR A 182 -7.62 -11.76 2.26
CA THR A 182 -7.22 -11.81 0.84
C THR A 182 -5.76 -11.44 0.70
N ILE A 183 -5.04 -12.17 -0.13
CA ILE A 183 -3.74 -11.80 -0.68
C ILE A 183 -3.66 -12.24 -2.13
N ASP A 184 -3.85 -11.30 -3.04
CA ASP A 184 -3.91 -11.53 -4.47
C ASP A 184 -2.67 -10.95 -5.16
N GLY A 185 -2.03 -11.76 -6.01
CA GLY A 185 -0.97 -11.24 -6.87
C GLY A 185 -1.51 -10.34 -7.97
N ILE A 186 -1.03 -9.10 -8.04
CA ILE A 186 -1.37 -8.09 -9.05
C ILE A 186 -0.16 -7.68 -9.89
N GLY A 187 -0.38 -6.99 -11.02
CA GLY A 187 0.70 -6.59 -11.92
C GLY A 187 1.48 -7.79 -12.50
N ARG A 188 0.78 -8.86 -12.87
CA ARG A 188 1.38 -10.14 -13.27
C ARG A 188 2.17 -10.04 -14.56
N LEU A 189 3.39 -10.58 -14.54
CA LEU A 189 4.15 -10.83 -15.75
C LEU A 189 3.45 -11.83 -16.66
N ASN A 190 3.11 -11.40 -17.87
CA ASN A 190 2.49 -12.26 -18.89
C ASN A 190 3.53 -12.88 -19.84
N THR A 191 4.65 -13.38 -19.29
CA THR A 191 5.70 -14.05 -20.04
C THR A 191 5.80 -15.52 -19.64
N TRP A 192 6.40 -16.35 -20.51
CA TRP A 192 6.55 -17.79 -20.26
C TRP A 192 7.63 -18.12 -19.21
N ARG A 193 8.64 -17.25 -19.06
CA ARG A 193 9.82 -17.49 -18.18
C ARG A 193 9.46 -17.79 -16.73
N PRO A 194 8.67 -16.96 -16.01
CA PRO A 194 8.27 -17.29 -14.64
C PRO A 194 7.36 -18.52 -14.55
N LYS A 195 6.58 -18.83 -15.60
CA LYS A 195 5.77 -20.07 -15.66
C LYS A 195 6.66 -21.31 -15.69
N VAL A 196 7.68 -21.31 -16.56
CA VAL A 196 8.65 -22.39 -16.67
C VAL A 196 9.43 -22.54 -15.36
N ALA A 197 9.92 -21.44 -14.77
CA ALA A 197 10.59 -21.47 -13.47
C ALA A 197 9.70 -22.09 -12.38
N ALA A 198 8.41 -21.76 -12.35
CA ALA A 198 7.47 -22.35 -11.40
C ALA A 198 7.29 -23.85 -11.58
N ILE A 199 7.19 -24.33 -12.83
CA ILE A 199 7.06 -25.77 -13.14
C ILE A 199 8.31 -26.54 -12.69
N PHE A 200 9.50 -26.10 -13.12
CA PHE A 200 10.77 -26.78 -12.76
C PHE A 200 11.13 -26.72 -11.27
N SER A 201 10.58 -25.76 -10.55
CA SER A 201 10.79 -25.63 -9.10
C SER A 201 9.67 -26.23 -8.24
N LEU A 202 8.80 -27.07 -8.82
CA LEU A 202 7.64 -27.63 -8.12
C LEU A 202 6.78 -26.55 -7.43
N GLY A 203 6.64 -25.40 -8.07
CA GLY A 203 5.83 -24.28 -7.57
C GLY A 203 6.56 -23.27 -6.68
N LEU A 204 7.83 -23.51 -6.30
CA LEU A 204 8.60 -22.60 -5.42
C LEU A 204 8.71 -21.17 -5.97
N PHE A 205 8.64 -20.96 -7.29
CA PHE A 205 8.69 -19.68 -7.96
C PHE A 205 7.33 -19.24 -8.54
N SER A 206 6.21 -19.81 -8.08
CA SER A 206 4.87 -19.47 -8.57
C SER A 206 4.47 -18.03 -8.30
N ASP A 207 4.91 -17.48 -7.18
CA ASP A 207 4.69 -16.11 -6.72
C ASP A 207 5.53 -15.06 -7.46
N CYS A 208 6.63 -15.46 -8.12
CA CYS A 208 7.57 -14.56 -8.77
C CYS A 208 6.98 -13.82 -9.99
N ARG A 209 5.85 -14.26 -10.51
CA ARG A 209 5.15 -13.58 -11.60
C ARG A 209 4.40 -12.32 -11.14
N ASN A 210 4.10 -12.20 -9.84
CA ASN A 210 3.35 -11.09 -9.28
C ASN A 210 4.31 -9.94 -8.95
N LYS A 211 4.02 -8.74 -9.48
CA LYS A 211 4.81 -7.54 -9.17
C LYS A 211 4.51 -7.02 -7.77
N GLN A 212 3.26 -7.14 -7.35
CA GLN A 212 2.74 -6.66 -6.08
C GLN A 212 1.68 -7.63 -5.55
N TYR A 213 1.31 -7.45 -4.29
CA TYR A 213 0.16 -8.11 -3.66
C TYR A 213 -0.87 -7.07 -3.26
N ALA A 214 -2.14 -7.35 -3.58
CA ALA A 214 -3.29 -6.68 -2.97
C ALA A 214 -3.74 -7.50 -1.76
N CYS A 215 -3.81 -6.85 -0.61
CA CYS A 215 -4.11 -7.47 0.67
C CYS A 215 -5.38 -6.87 1.26
N VAL A 216 -6.24 -7.73 1.83
CA VAL A 216 -7.35 -7.31 2.68
C VAL A 216 -7.20 -8.02 4.02
N ALA A 217 -7.07 -7.25 5.09
CA ALA A 217 -6.89 -7.77 6.43
C ALA A 217 -7.92 -7.16 7.39
N LYS A 218 -8.46 -7.97 8.31
CA LYS A 218 -9.42 -7.53 9.33
C LYS A 218 -8.83 -7.65 10.71
N PRO A 219 -8.97 -6.63 11.58
CA PRO A 219 -8.55 -6.74 12.97
C PRO A 219 -9.27 -7.92 13.66
N ARG A 220 -8.52 -8.76 14.38
CA ARG A 220 -9.12 -9.74 15.31
C ARG A 220 -9.75 -8.98 16.48
N LEU A 221 -10.95 -9.40 16.86
CA LEU A 221 -11.67 -8.89 18.02
C LEU A 221 -10.95 -9.24 19.34
#